data_28245cf099b65a117158cec9cba79a61
#
_entry.id   28245cf099b65a117158cec9cba79a61
#
_cell.length_a   1.000
_cell.length_b   1.000
_cell.length_c   1.000
_cell.angle_alpha   90.00
_cell.angle_beta   90.00
_cell.angle_gamma   90.00
#
_symmetry.space_group_name_H-M   'P 1'
#
loop_
_entity.id
_entity.type
_entity.pdbx_description
1 polymer ?
#
loop_
_entity_poly.entity_id
_entity_poly.type
_entity_poly.pdbx_seq_one_letter_code
_entity_poly.pdbx_strand_id
1 'polypeptide(L)'
;MRALFDTNILIDYLHGVDAAKTELARYERPAISIISWIEVLAGARSEQETDTRRFLAGFERIELSEAIADRAVDLRRSARMRVPDAIILATARVENLVLVTRNSKDFPADQPGIRLPYRI
;
A
#
# COMPACT_ATOMS: atom_id res chain seq x y z
N MET A 1 -3.13 -15.83 -3.62
CA MET A 1 -2.88 -14.56 -4.33
C MET A 1 -2.16 -13.61 -3.40
N ARG A 2 -1.18 -12.91 -3.91
CA ARG A 2 -0.39 -12.00 -3.09
C ARG A 2 -0.93 -10.57 -3.19
N ALA A 3 -0.81 -9.83 -2.10
CA ALA A 3 -1.37 -8.48 -2.00
C ALA A 3 -0.32 -7.46 -1.59
N LEU A 4 -0.43 -6.27 -2.17
CA LEU A 4 0.30 -5.08 -1.75
C LEU A 4 -0.69 -4.18 -1.00
N PHE A 5 -0.34 -3.79 0.22
CA PHE A 5 -1.22 -2.97 1.04
C PHE A 5 -0.88 -1.49 0.90
N ASP A 6 -1.92 -0.70 0.60
CA ASP A 6 -1.77 0.76 0.57
C ASP A 6 -1.60 1.30 1.98
N THR A 7 -1.00 2.46 2.07
CA THR A 7 -0.68 3.13 3.33
C THR A 7 -1.89 3.26 4.25
N ASN A 8 -3.07 3.60 3.70
CA ASN A 8 -4.26 3.83 4.53
C ASN A 8 -4.72 2.57 5.28
N ILE A 9 -4.54 1.37 4.70
CA ILE A 9 -4.88 0.12 5.38
C ILE A 9 -3.94 -0.11 6.56
N LEU A 10 -2.65 0.19 6.39
CA LEU A 10 -1.65 0.03 7.44
C LEU A 10 -1.93 0.98 8.61
N ILE A 11 -2.27 2.22 8.30
CA ILE A 11 -2.61 3.21 9.31
C ILE A 11 -3.88 2.81 10.05
N ASP A 12 -4.90 2.32 9.34
CA ASP A 12 -6.13 1.81 9.97
C ASP A 12 -5.82 0.67 10.93
N TYR A 13 -4.96 -0.26 10.54
CA TYR A 13 -4.55 -1.36 11.41
C TYR A 13 -3.91 -0.81 12.71
N LEU A 14 -3.00 0.16 12.57
CA LEU A 14 -2.32 0.74 13.72
C LEU A 14 -3.28 1.53 14.63
N HIS A 15 -4.37 2.04 14.07
CA HIS A 15 -5.42 2.72 14.84
C HIS A 15 -6.46 1.76 15.42
N GLY A 16 -6.27 0.45 15.27
CA GLY A 16 -7.15 -0.54 15.87
C GLY A 16 -8.42 -0.84 15.08
N VAL A 17 -8.48 -0.49 13.80
CA VAL A 17 -9.64 -0.78 12.95
C VAL A 17 -9.72 -2.28 12.69
N ASP A 18 -10.79 -2.93 13.17
CA ASP A 18 -10.93 -4.37 13.07
C ASP A 18 -10.99 -4.87 11.63
N ALA A 19 -11.63 -4.12 10.73
CA ALA A 19 -11.69 -4.50 9.32
C ALA A 19 -10.32 -4.57 8.67
N ALA A 20 -9.39 -3.68 9.08
CA ALA A 20 -8.01 -3.72 8.59
C ALA A 20 -7.28 -4.96 9.10
N LYS A 21 -7.50 -5.32 10.37
CA LYS A 21 -6.89 -6.52 10.95
C LYS A 21 -7.38 -7.77 10.24
N THR A 22 -8.69 -7.85 9.98
CA THR A 22 -9.28 -8.97 9.26
C THR A 22 -8.70 -9.09 7.86
N GLU A 23 -8.56 -7.96 7.17
CA GLU A 23 -8.04 -7.98 5.81
C GLU A 23 -6.58 -8.44 5.77
N LEU A 24 -5.73 -7.91 6.66
CA LEU A 24 -4.32 -8.33 6.71
C LEU A 24 -4.17 -9.82 6.98
N ALA A 25 -5.02 -10.37 7.84
CA ALA A 25 -4.96 -11.78 8.22
C ALA A 25 -5.26 -12.74 7.07
N ARG A 26 -5.84 -12.25 5.97
CA ARG A 26 -6.17 -13.08 4.81
C ARG A 26 -4.95 -13.49 4.00
N TYR A 27 -3.81 -12.86 4.21
CA TYR A 27 -2.63 -13.05 3.35
C TYR A 27 -1.44 -13.52 4.16
N GLU A 28 -0.75 -14.56 3.66
CA GLU A 28 0.40 -15.13 4.37
C GLU A 28 1.64 -14.26 4.26
N ARG A 29 1.83 -13.61 3.11
CA ARG A 29 3.03 -12.82 2.83
C ARG A 29 2.63 -11.46 2.25
N PRO A 30 2.05 -10.61 3.09
CA PRO A 30 1.66 -9.28 2.61
C PRO A 30 2.88 -8.44 2.24
N ALA A 31 2.73 -7.62 1.21
CA ALA A 31 3.80 -6.75 0.73
C ALA A 31 3.41 -5.29 0.89
N ILE A 32 4.41 -4.43 0.98
CA ILE A 32 4.22 -2.98 0.98
C ILE A 32 5.28 -2.33 0.08
N SER A 33 4.90 -1.20 -0.51
CA SER A 33 5.85 -0.35 -1.23
C SER A 33 6.77 0.36 -0.24
N ILE A 34 8.00 0.66 -0.66
CA ILE A 34 8.88 1.55 0.10
C ILE A 34 8.19 2.88 0.41
N ILE A 35 7.31 3.34 -0.47
CA ILE A 35 6.55 4.58 -0.25
C ILE A 35 5.64 4.45 0.98
N SER A 36 4.90 3.36 1.10
CA SER A 36 4.04 3.13 2.27
C SER A 36 4.87 3.02 3.55
N TRP A 37 6.02 2.34 3.48
CA TRP A 37 6.95 2.24 4.60
C TRP A 37 7.36 3.64 5.09
N ILE A 38 7.72 4.53 4.16
CA ILE A 38 8.11 5.90 4.48
C ILE A 38 6.93 6.66 5.10
N GLU A 39 5.77 6.60 4.46
CA GLU A 39 4.60 7.36 4.92
C GLU A 39 4.14 6.95 6.32
N VAL A 40 4.14 5.65 6.60
CA VAL A 40 3.73 5.17 7.93
C VAL A 40 4.73 5.59 8.99
N LEU A 41 6.04 5.43 8.73
CA LEU A 41 7.05 5.82 9.70
C LEU A 41 7.13 7.33 9.90
N ALA A 42 7.00 8.10 8.82
CA ALA A 42 7.03 9.56 8.92
C ALA A 42 5.86 10.10 9.76
N GLY A 43 4.74 9.39 9.77
CA GLY A 43 3.57 9.77 10.56
C GLY A 43 3.58 9.25 11.99
N ALA A 44 4.51 8.37 12.35
CA ALA A 44 4.57 7.81 13.70
C ALA A 44 5.19 8.80 14.68
N ARG A 45 4.65 8.83 15.89
CA ARG A 45 5.26 9.63 16.97
C ARG A 45 6.51 8.91 17.47
N SER A 46 7.44 9.70 18.08
CA SER A 46 8.74 9.17 18.53
C SER A 46 8.60 7.95 19.44
N GLU A 47 7.65 8.00 20.38
CA GLU A 47 7.44 6.89 21.32
C GLU A 47 6.84 5.65 20.66
N GLN A 48 6.34 5.78 19.44
CA GLN A 48 5.73 4.66 18.72
C GLN A 48 6.66 4.08 17.65
N GLU A 49 7.80 4.71 17.39
CA GLU A 49 8.64 4.34 16.26
C GLU A 49 9.10 2.89 16.29
N THR A 50 9.57 2.42 17.46
CA THR A 50 10.07 1.05 17.56
C THR A 50 8.99 0.01 17.26
N ASP A 51 7.79 0.21 17.79
CA ASP A 51 6.68 -0.70 17.54
C ASP A 51 6.20 -0.63 16.10
N THR A 52 6.20 0.55 15.51
CA THR A 52 5.81 0.74 14.10
C THR A 52 6.81 0.04 13.18
N ARG A 53 8.11 0.17 13.44
CA ARG A 53 9.12 -0.55 12.66
C ARG A 53 8.97 -2.06 12.77
N ARG A 54 8.66 -2.55 13.96
CA ARG A 54 8.44 -3.98 14.17
C ARG A 54 7.21 -4.46 13.37
N PHE A 55 6.14 -3.68 13.38
CA PHE A 55 4.96 -4.00 12.57
C PHE A 55 5.32 -4.08 11.08
N LEU A 56 6.01 -3.07 10.57
CA LEU A 56 6.37 -3.01 9.15
C LEU A 56 7.35 -4.12 8.74
N ALA A 57 8.17 -4.59 9.68
CA ALA A 57 9.12 -5.68 9.41
C ALA A 57 8.41 -7.01 9.10
N GLY A 58 7.13 -7.14 9.42
CA GLY A 58 6.33 -8.31 9.06
C GLY A 58 5.91 -8.36 7.60
N PHE A 59 6.17 -7.33 6.83
CA PHE A 59 5.79 -7.24 5.42
C PHE A 59 7.01 -7.45 4.53
N GLU A 60 6.77 -7.96 3.32
CA GLU A 60 7.78 -7.88 2.27
C GLU A 60 7.81 -6.46 1.74
N ARG A 61 8.93 -5.76 1.95
CA ARG A 61 9.06 -4.38 1.46
C ARG A 61 9.64 -4.39 0.05
N ILE A 62 8.93 -3.79 -0.89
CA ILE A 62 9.35 -3.73 -2.28
C ILE A 62 9.96 -2.36 -2.55
N GLU A 63 11.22 -2.37 -2.98
CA GLU A 63 11.96 -1.16 -3.28
C GLU A 63 11.53 -0.58 -4.62
N LEU A 64 11.80 0.71 -4.82
CA LEU A 64 11.50 1.39 -6.07
C LEU A 64 12.54 1.01 -7.12
N SER A 65 12.13 0.15 -8.04
CA SER A 65 12.97 -0.27 -9.17
C SER A 65 12.78 0.67 -10.36
N GLU A 66 13.67 0.54 -11.35
CA GLU A 66 13.53 1.31 -12.60
C GLU A 66 12.21 0.95 -13.30
N ALA A 67 11.85 -0.33 -13.34
CA ALA A 67 10.61 -0.75 -13.97
C ALA A 67 9.38 -0.14 -13.28
N ILE A 68 9.39 -0.09 -11.95
CA ILE A 68 8.31 0.54 -11.19
C ILE A 68 8.29 2.04 -11.45
N ALA A 69 9.45 2.69 -11.48
CA ALA A 69 9.52 4.13 -11.75
C ALA A 69 8.98 4.48 -13.13
N ASP A 70 9.33 3.71 -14.16
CA ASP A 70 8.83 3.93 -15.51
C ASP A 70 7.30 3.77 -15.58
N ARG A 71 6.77 2.74 -14.94
CA ARG A 71 5.32 2.54 -14.89
C ARG A 71 4.62 3.68 -14.15
N ALA A 72 5.24 4.18 -13.08
CA ALA A 72 4.69 5.31 -12.32
C ALA A 72 4.63 6.58 -13.18
N VAL A 73 5.64 6.81 -14.03
CA VAL A 73 5.61 7.93 -14.97
C VAL A 73 4.40 7.82 -15.90
N ASP A 74 4.15 6.63 -16.44
CA ASP A 74 2.99 6.40 -17.31
C ASP A 74 1.68 6.66 -16.60
N LEU A 75 1.53 6.18 -15.38
CA LEU A 75 0.32 6.39 -14.59
C LEU A 75 0.12 7.87 -14.24
N ARG A 76 1.19 8.57 -13.94
CA ARG A 76 1.12 10.01 -13.66
C ARG A 76 0.62 10.77 -14.89
N ARG A 77 1.12 10.41 -16.06
CA ARG A 77 0.75 11.08 -17.31
C ARG A 77 -0.64 10.74 -17.80
N SER A 78 -1.01 9.46 -17.78
CA SER A 78 -2.27 8.99 -18.38
C SER A 78 -3.45 9.09 -17.42
N ALA A 79 -3.25 8.83 -16.14
CA ALA A 79 -4.31 8.80 -15.14
C ALA A 79 -4.26 9.99 -14.18
N ARG A 80 -3.30 10.87 -14.33
CA ARG A 80 -3.12 12.07 -13.51
C ARG A 80 -3.01 11.76 -12.02
N MET A 81 -2.45 10.60 -11.69
CA MET A 81 -2.28 10.19 -10.31
C MET A 81 -1.21 11.02 -9.63
N ARG A 82 -1.37 11.23 -8.33
CA ARG A 82 -0.29 11.82 -7.53
C ARG A 82 0.89 10.87 -7.53
N VAL A 83 2.11 11.42 -7.48
CA VAL A 83 3.33 10.61 -7.62
C VAL A 83 3.38 9.46 -6.61
N PRO A 84 3.13 9.67 -5.29
CA PRO A 84 3.16 8.53 -4.36
C PRO A 84 2.16 7.43 -4.73
N ASP A 85 0.93 7.80 -5.09
CA ASP A 85 -0.10 6.84 -5.46
C ASP A 85 0.27 6.10 -6.75
N ALA A 86 0.85 6.82 -7.71
CA ALA A 86 1.31 6.21 -8.95
C ALA A 86 2.41 5.17 -8.69
N ILE A 87 3.32 5.44 -7.76
CA ILE A 87 4.38 4.50 -7.39
C ILE A 87 3.79 3.26 -6.73
N ILE A 88 2.82 3.44 -5.83
CA ILE A 88 2.19 2.31 -5.14
C ILE A 88 1.47 1.41 -6.15
N LEU A 89 0.66 2.00 -7.04
CA LEU A 89 -0.05 1.20 -8.06
C LEU A 89 0.93 0.55 -9.03
N ALA A 90 1.96 1.28 -9.45
CA ALA A 90 3.01 0.74 -10.33
C ALA A 90 3.69 -0.46 -9.68
N THR A 91 3.99 -0.39 -8.39
CA THR A 91 4.59 -1.49 -7.65
C THR A 91 3.71 -2.74 -7.72
N ALA A 92 2.41 -2.58 -7.46
CA ALA A 92 1.48 -3.71 -7.52
C ALA A 92 1.46 -4.33 -8.93
N ARG A 93 1.43 -3.51 -9.97
CA ARG A 93 1.33 -4.02 -11.35
C ARG A 93 2.62 -4.67 -11.84
N VAL A 94 3.77 -4.07 -11.56
CA VAL A 94 5.05 -4.63 -11.96
C VAL A 94 5.31 -5.95 -11.24
N GLU A 95 4.99 -6.03 -9.95
CA GLU A 95 5.21 -7.23 -9.14
C GLU A 95 4.05 -8.22 -9.21
N ASN A 96 3.02 -7.91 -9.98
CA ASN A 96 1.86 -8.77 -10.19
C ASN A 96 1.11 -9.08 -8.89
N LEU A 97 0.89 -8.04 -8.10
CA LEU A 97 0.17 -8.12 -6.82
C LEU A 97 -1.18 -7.42 -6.92
N VAL A 98 -2.13 -7.86 -6.10
CA VAL A 98 -3.39 -7.12 -5.94
C VAL A 98 -3.13 -5.95 -5.00
N LEU A 99 -3.54 -4.75 -5.40
CA LEU A 99 -3.46 -3.59 -4.53
C LEU A 99 -4.69 -3.57 -3.60
N VAL A 100 -4.46 -3.63 -2.31
CA VAL A 100 -5.52 -3.53 -1.31
C VAL A 100 -5.53 -2.12 -0.75
N THR A 101 -6.60 -1.38 -0.99
CA THR A 101 -6.75 0.01 -0.59
C THR A 101 -8.19 0.30 -0.21
N ARG A 102 -8.42 1.30 0.65
CA ARG A 102 -9.78 1.82 0.86
C ARG A 102 -10.01 3.17 0.18
N ASN A 103 -9.04 3.60 -0.62
CA ASN A 103 -9.12 4.88 -1.33
C ASN A 103 -9.77 4.67 -2.70
N SER A 104 -11.11 4.74 -2.75
CA SER A 104 -11.86 4.55 -3.98
C SER A 104 -11.76 5.74 -4.93
N LYS A 105 -11.27 6.87 -4.45
CA LYS A 105 -11.17 8.09 -5.25
C LYS A 105 -9.97 8.06 -6.19
N ASP A 106 -8.80 7.70 -5.64
CA ASP A 106 -7.56 7.70 -6.40
C ASP A 106 -7.26 6.34 -7.05
N PHE A 107 -7.89 5.27 -6.53
CA PHE A 107 -7.74 3.92 -7.04
C PHE A 107 -9.14 3.34 -7.31
N PRO A 108 -9.74 3.60 -8.48
CA PRO A 108 -11.09 3.13 -8.76
C PRO A 108 -11.22 1.61 -8.72
N ALA A 109 -12.31 1.13 -8.09
CA ALA A 109 -12.54 -0.31 -7.90
C ALA A 109 -12.76 -1.08 -9.20
N ASP A 110 -13.12 -0.38 -10.27
CA ASP A 110 -13.35 -1.01 -11.57
C ASP A 110 -12.07 -1.32 -12.33
N GLN A 111 -10.92 -0.86 -11.84
CA GLN A 111 -9.64 -1.18 -12.46
C GLN A 111 -9.17 -2.58 -12.04
N PRO A 112 -8.61 -3.36 -12.98
CA PRO A 112 -8.09 -4.68 -12.65
C PRO A 112 -7.00 -4.60 -11.57
N GLY A 113 -7.01 -5.58 -10.67
CA GLY A 113 -5.96 -5.71 -9.66
C GLY A 113 -6.11 -4.80 -8.45
N ILE A 114 -7.26 -4.16 -8.28
CA ILE A 114 -7.53 -3.31 -7.11
C ILE A 114 -8.66 -3.92 -6.30
N ARG A 115 -8.44 -4.04 -4.99
CA ARG A 115 -9.43 -4.54 -4.04
C ARG A 115 -9.73 -3.47 -3.00
N LEU A 116 -11.02 -3.17 -2.83
CA LEU A 116 -11.52 -2.26 -1.80
C LEU A 116 -12.22 -3.11 -0.73
N PRO A 117 -11.50 -3.48 0.35
CA PRO A 117 -12.01 -4.49 1.29
C PRO A 117 -13.10 -3.99 2.23
N TYR A 118 -13.11 -2.69 2.52
CA TYR A 118 -14.09 -2.10 3.45
C TYR A 118 -14.15 -0.59 3.24
N ARG A 119 -15.16 0.02 3.85
CA ARG A 119 -15.33 1.48 3.91
C ARG A 119 -15.32 1.93 5.36
N ILE A 120 -14.87 3.14 5.57
CA ILE A 120 -14.93 3.78 6.87
C ILE A 120 -15.86 4.98 6.80
#